data_d274d5b3b05a142b430cabf41cd2325f
#
_entry.id   d274d5b3b05a142b430cabf41cd2325f
#
_cell.length_a   1.000
_cell.length_b   1.000
_cell.length_c   1.000
_cell.angle_alpha   90.00
_cell.angle_beta   90.00
_cell.angle_gamma   90.00
#
_symmetry.space_group_name_H-M   'P 1'
#
loop_
_entity.id
_entity.type
_entity.pdbx_description
1 polymer ?
#
loop_
_entity_poly.entity_id
_entity_poly.type
_entity_poly.pdbx_seq_one_letter_code
_entity_poly.pdbx_strand_id
1 'polypeptide(L)'
;YIAEDRFGNVDTLYRNYFLTLRQMEEKFSLEKMKDVDPNFEEQLKNNPYQEKEILNAIFPRKDYNKDRIDKKNKPITSLWVLKSPKEVLLEDSGYDDMPFVCWRWRRNNDEIYGRSPSWDALVDIMKANQQAETNLVAGHRMVDPAMIAPDDLRGRVQKAPGGWTFYSNYSEKNMPRPLLTGIQLPYGIDQQERTDKIIRDYFHVDFFLMLS
;
A
#
# COMPACT_ATOMS: atom_id res chain seq x y z
N TYR A 1 -2.68 -9.82 12.94
CA TYR A 1 -3.25 -9.33 14.19
C TYR A 1 -2.22 -9.38 15.30
N ILE A 2 -2.15 -8.36 16.13
CA ILE A 2 -1.32 -8.28 17.32
C ILE A 2 -2.19 -7.99 18.54
N ALA A 3 -1.76 -8.47 19.72
CA ALA A 3 -2.36 -8.09 20.99
C ALA A 3 -1.25 -7.71 21.99
N GLU A 4 -1.64 -6.97 23.01
CA GLU A 4 -0.74 -6.42 24.02
C GLU A 4 -1.03 -7.00 25.39
N ASP A 5 0.02 -7.04 26.19
CA ASP A 5 -0.11 -7.29 27.63
C ASP A 5 -0.65 -6.06 28.37
N ARG A 6 -0.86 -6.16 29.68
CA ARG A 6 -1.33 -5.06 30.53
C ARG A 6 -0.38 -3.85 30.59
N PHE A 7 0.87 -4.01 30.13
CA PHE A 7 1.88 -2.95 30.12
C PHE A 7 2.04 -2.31 28.73
N GLY A 8 1.27 -2.76 27.73
CA GLY A 8 1.34 -2.26 26.37
C GLY A 8 2.46 -2.84 25.51
N ASN A 9 3.09 -3.95 25.94
CA ASN A 9 4.04 -4.69 25.14
C ASN A 9 3.30 -5.71 24.28
N VAL A 10 3.67 -5.82 23.00
CA VAL A 10 3.10 -6.83 22.11
C VAL A 10 3.62 -8.20 22.50
N ASP A 11 2.75 -9.05 22.99
CA ASP A 11 3.04 -10.41 23.43
C ASP A 11 2.38 -11.49 22.57
N THR A 12 1.44 -11.10 21.72
CA THR A 12 0.67 -12.02 20.88
C THR A 12 0.70 -11.59 19.44
N LEU A 13 0.99 -12.51 18.53
CA LEU A 13 1.05 -12.29 17.10
C LEU A 13 0.33 -13.41 16.34
N TYR A 14 -0.63 -13.05 15.47
CA TYR A 14 -1.26 -13.93 14.50
C TYR A 14 -0.89 -13.49 13.10
N ARG A 15 -0.24 -14.37 12.32
CA ARG A 15 0.18 -14.10 10.95
C ARG A 15 -0.40 -15.11 9.99
N ASN A 16 -1.03 -14.63 8.93
CA ASN A 16 -1.43 -15.46 7.82
C ASN A 16 -0.28 -15.56 6.82
N TYR A 17 0.00 -16.78 6.37
CA TYR A 17 0.94 -17.09 5.31
C TYR A 17 0.23 -17.80 4.19
N PHE A 18 0.63 -17.51 2.97
CA PHE A 18 0.32 -18.33 1.81
C PHE A 18 1.58 -19.11 1.46
N LEU A 19 1.56 -20.42 1.70
CA LEU A 19 2.68 -21.30 1.37
C LEU A 19 2.29 -22.21 0.24
N THR A 20 3.20 -22.40 -0.73
CA THR A 20 3.04 -23.39 -1.77
C THR A 20 3.20 -24.80 -1.20
N LEU A 21 2.62 -25.81 -1.87
CA LEU A 21 2.71 -27.21 -1.41
C LEU A 21 4.17 -27.66 -1.26
N ARG A 22 5.06 -27.20 -2.15
CA ARG A 22 6.50 -27.45 -2.05
C ARG A 22 7.09 -26.85 -0.79
N GLN A 23 6.77 -25.61 -0.46
CA GLN A 23 7.26 -24.94 0.77
C GLN A 23 6.70 -25.62 2.03
N MET A 24 5.48 -26.16 1.96
CA MET A 24 4.87 -26.90 3.07
C MET A 24 5.59 -28.22 3.30
N GLU A 25 5.95 -28.94 2.23
CA GLU A 25 6.76 -30.16 2.32
C GLU A 25 8.13 -29.91 2.95
N GLU A 26 8.83 -28.87 2.48
CA GLU A 26 10.16 -28.48 3.01
C GLU A 26 10.11 -28.11 4.49
N LYS A 27 9.02 -27.48 4.93
CA LYS A 27 8.90 -26.99 6.31
C LYS A 27 8.36 -28.00 7.30
N PHE A 28 7.32 -28.76 6.93
CA PHE A 28 6.58 -29.63 7.85
C PHE A 28 6.85 -31.13 7.65
N SER A 29 7.63 -31.51 6.68
CA SER A 29 7.89 -32.86 6.16
C SER A 29 6.67 -33.52 5.47
N LEU A 30 6.96 -34.36 4.47
CA LEU A 30 5.95 -35.04 3.68
C LEU A 30 5.07 -36.00 4.52
N GLU A 31 5.67 -36.68 5.52
CA GLU A 31 4.95 -37.61 6.38
C GLU A 31 3.83 -36.92 7.15
N LYS A 32 4.13 -35.79 7.83
CA LYS A 32 3.11 -35.02 8.55
C LYS A 32 2.04 -34.47 7.64
N MET A 33 2.41 -34.06 6.41
CA MET A 33 1.44 -33.52 5.46
C MET A 33 0.48 -34.59 4.94
N LYS A 34 0.94 -35.87 4.79
CA LYS A 34 0.08 -37.01 4.44
C LYS A 34 -0.91 -37.36 5.55
N ASP A 35 -0.51 -37.22 6.82
CA ASP A 35 -1.40 -37.45 7.96
C ASP A 35 -2.54 -36.42 8.00
N VAL A 36 -2.28 -35.20 7.52
CA VAL A 36 -3.27 -34.10 7.49
C VAL A 36 -4.15 -34.15 6.25
N ASP A 37 -3.57 -34.40 5.08
CA ASP A 37 -4.26 -34.53 3.78
C ASP A 37 -3.70 -35.73 3.03
N PRO A 38 -4.42 -36.86 2.99
CA PRO A 38 -3.97 -38.05 2.29
C PRO A 38 -3.66 -37.85 0.79
N ASN A 39 -4.30 -36.84 0.19
CA ASN A 39 -4.09 -36.50 -1.22
C ASN A 39 -2.96 -35.50 -1.45
N PHE A 40 -2.24 -35.10 -0.40
CA PHE A 40 -1.21 -34.07 -0.48
C PHE A 40 -0.11 -34.40 -1.49
N GLU A 41 0.35 -35.67 -1.52
CA GLU A 41 1.39 -36.10 -2.45
C GLU A 41 0.94 -36.03 -3.92
N GLU A 42 -0.29 -36.37 -4.21
CA GLU A 42 -0.86 -36.25 -5.54
C GLU A 42 -1.03 -34.80 -5.96
N GLN A 43 -1.51 -33.94 -5.05
CA GLN A 43 -1.60 -32.50 -5.28
C GLN A 43 -0.22 -31.89 -5.53
N LEU A 44 0.80 -32.30 -4.75
CA LEU A 44 2.17 -31.84 -4.90
C LEU A 44 2.77 -32.20 -6.26
N LYS A 45 2.51 -33.41 -6.76
CA LYS A 45 2.96 -33.86 -8.10
C LYS A 45 2.28 -33.14 -9.23
N ASN A 46 0.98 -32.88 -9.07
CA ASN A 46 0.17 -32.23 -10.11
C ASN A 46 0.38 -30.72 -10.16
N ASN A 47 0.46 -30.06 -9.01
CA ASN A 47 0.66 -28.61 -8.93
C ASN A 47 1.44 -28.18 -7.67
N PRO A 48 2.80 -28.24 -7.70
CA PRO A 48 3.64 -27.91 -6.55
C PRO A 48 3.56 -26.45 -6.11
N TYR A 49 3.07 -25.56 -6.98
CA TYR A 49 2.94 -24.13 -6.74
C TYR A 49 1.55 -23.72 -6.24
N GLN A 50 0.66 -24.66 -5.99
CA GLN A 50 -0.63 -24.38 -5.38
C GLN A 50 -0.42 -23.83 -3.97
N GLU A 51 -1.04 -22.70 -3.68
CA GLU A 51 -0.94 -22.04 -2.38
C GLU A 51 -2.03 -22.55 -1.42
N LYS A 52 -1.67 -22.69 -0.16
CA LYS A 52 -2.57 -22.96 0.97
C LYS A 52 -2.39 -21.88 2.03
N GLU A 53 -3.50 -21.47 2.63
CA GLU A 53 -3.49 -20.49 3.72
C GLU A 53 -3.16 -21.17 5.05
N ILE A 54 -2.13 -20.67 5.73
CA ILE A 54 -1.64 -21.17 7.00
C ILE A 54 -1.60 -20.02 7.99
N LEU A 55 -2.09 -20.27 9.19
CA LEU A 55 -2.00 -19.35 10.32
C LEU A 55 -0.82 -19.74 11.21
N ASN A 56 0.07 -18.80 11.49
CA ASN A 56 1.04 -18.92 12.57
C ASN A 56 0.58 -18.05 13.75
N ALA A 57 0.40 -18.69 14.90
CA ALA A 57 -0.01 -18.03 16.15
C ALA A 57 1.12 -18.11 17.15
N ILE A 58 1.59 -16.97 17.64
CA ILE A 58 2.64 -16.84 18.65
C ILE A 58 2.05 -16.08 19.83
N PHE A 59 2.06 -16.70 21.02
CA PHE A 59 1.51 -16.10 22.22
C PHE A 59 2.10 -16.74 23.50
N PRO A 60 2.03 -16.08 24.67
CA PRO A 60 2.51 -16.63 25.93
C PRO A 60 1.75 -17.91 26.32
N ARG A 61 2.49 -18.95 26.71
CA ARG A 61 1.92 -20.23 27.16
C ARG A 61 1.50 -20.13 28.61
N LYS A 62 0.22 -20.40 28.90
CA LYS A 62 -0.30 -20.37 30.27
C LYS A 62 0.14 -21.58 31.11
N ASP A 63 0.27 -22.73 30.47
CA ASP A 63 0.60 -24.02 31.12
C ASP A 63 2.10 -24.35 31.06
N TYR A 64 2.94 -23.32 31.09
CA TYR A 64 4.38 -23.49 31.05
C TYR A 64 4.92 -24.08 32.37
N ASN A 65 5.66 -25.19 32.27
CA ASN A 65 6.34 -25.82 33.42
C ASN A 65 7.86 -25.72 33.25
N LYS A 66 8.54 -25.04 34.18
CA LYS A 66 9.99 -24.80 34.12
C LYS A 66 10.84 -26.08 34.21
N ASP A 67 10.29 -27.16 34.76
CA ASP A 67 11.01 -28.42 34.99
C ASP A 67 11.04 -29.34 33.74
N ARG A 68 10.31 -29.00 32.68
CA ARG A 68 10.22 -29.79 31.45
C ARG A 68 10.99 -29.13 30.30
N ILE A 69 11.91 -29.86 29.71
CA ILE A 69 12.80 -29.39 28.60
C ILE A 69 12.25 -29.83 27.23
N ASP A 70 10.97 -29.91 27.04
CA ASP A 70 10.37 -30.31 25.78
C ASP A 70 10.22 -29.12 24.81
N LYS A 71 10.37 -29.36 23.50
CA LYS A 71 10.12 -28.32 22.46
C LYS A 71 8.74 -27.70 22.56
N LYS A 72 7.75 -28.47 23.04
CA LYS A 72 6.36 -28.02 23.25
C LYS A 72 6.17 -27.25 24.55
N ASN A 73 7.10 -27.39 25.50
CA ASN A 73 6.98 -26.76 26.81
C ASN A 73 7.90 -25.55 26.92
N LYS A 74 7.69 -24.57 26.06
CA LYS A 74 8.39 -23.29 26.06
C LYS A 74 7.46 -22.17 26.56
N PRO A 75 8.00 -21.10 27.17
CA PRO A 75 7.19 -20.00 27.69
C PRO A 75 6.36 -19.28 26.62
N ILE A 76 6.82 -19.29 25.38
CA ILE A 76 6.12 -18.71 24.24
C ILE A 76 5.74 -19.82 23.27
N THR A 77 4.46 -19.95 23.02
CA THR A 77 3.90 -20.95 22.08
C THR A 77 4.02 -20.45 20.65
N SER A 78 4.33 -21.35 19.74
CA SER A 78 4.25 -21.13 18.29
C SER A 78 3.45 -22.27 17.66
N LEU A 79 2.22 -21.96 17.22
CA LEU A 79 1.33 -22.89 16.55
C LEU A 79 1.28 -22.59 15.06
N TRP A 80 1.32 -23.64 14.25
CA TRP A 80 1.08 -23.57 12.82
C TRP A 80 -0.17 -24.35 12.48
N VAL A 81 -1.17 -23.68 11.93
CA VAL A 81 -2.50 -24.23 11.65
C VAL A 81 -2.82 -24.05 10.17
N LEU A 82 -3.17 -25.14 9.49
CA LEU A 82 -3.73 -25.10 8.15
C LEU A 82 -5.19 -24.66 8.24
N LYS A 83 -5.59 -23.61 7.49
CA LYS A 83 -6.95 -23.08 7.53
C LYS A 83 -7.92 -23.79 6.60
N SER A 84 -7.45 -24.24 5.44
CA SER A 84 -8.32 -24.83 4.40
C SER A 84 -7.74 -26.14 3.87
N PRO A 85 -8.54 -27.19 3.63
CA PRO A 85 -10.02 -27.27 3.73
C PRO A 85 -10.56 -27.49 5.15
N LYS A 86 -9.72 -27.91 6.08
CA LYS A 86 -10.05 -28.05 7.50
C LYS A 86 -8.99 -27.40 8.35
N GLU A 87 -9.36 -26.86 9.49
CA GLU A 87 -8.42 -26.35 10.48
C GLU A 87 -7.69 -27.51 11.14
N VAL A 88 -6.42 -27.68 10.80
CA VAL A 88 -5.57 -28.76 11.32
C VAL A 88 -4.28 -28.17 11.86
N LEU A 89 -3.92 -28.57 13.08
CA LEU A 89 -2.65 -28.20 13.70
C LEU A 89 -1.50 -28.94 12.99
N LEU A 90 -0.62 -28.21 12.33
CA LEU A 90 0.55 -28.75 11.64
C LEU A 90 1.73 -28.91 12.59
N GLU A 91 1.97 -27.91 13.45
CA GLU A 91 3.08 -27.91 14.38
C GLU A 91 2.74 -27.14 15.65
N ASP A 92 3.11 -27.73 16.80
CA ASP A 92 3.14 -27.09 18.12
C ASP A 92 4.60 -27.04 18.57
N SER A 93 5.15 -25.85 18.62
CA SER A 93 6.51 -25.57 19.07
C SER A 93 6.52 -24.35 19.98
N GLY A 94 7.69 -23.88 20.37
CA GLY A 94 7.79 -22.68 21.20
C GLY A 94 9.18 -22.09 21.19
N TYR A 95 9.26 -20.90 21.80
CA TYR A 95 10.48 -20.12 21.96
C TYR A 95 10.71 -19.83 23.44
N ASP A 96 11.97 -19.67 23.83
CA ASP A 96 12.33 -19.22 25.18
C ASP A 96 12.07 -17.73 25.36
N ASP A 97 12.38 -16.95 24.29
CA ASP A 97 12.15 -15.51 24.23
C ASP A 97 11.25 -15.15 23.05
N MET A 98 10.70 -13.93 23.07
CA MET A 98 9.83 -13.45 22.01
C MET A 98 10.60 -13.36 20.66
N PRO A 99 10.17 -14.12 19.63
CA PRO A 99 10.92 -14.23 18.37
C PRO A 99 10.72 -13.06 17.42
N PHE A 100 9.97 -12.04 17.82
CA PHE A 100 9.71 -10.87 17.00
C PHE A 100 9.77 -9.58 17.82
N VAL A 101 10.10 -8.49 17.13
CA VAL A 101 10.03 -7.12 17.64
C VAL A 101 8.95 -6.38 16.87
N CYS A 102 7.96 -5.84 17.58
CA CYS A 102 6.92 -5.02 17.01
C CYS A 102 7.31 -3.55 17.14
N TRP A 103 7.92 -3.01 16.08
CA TRP A 103 8.28 -1.61 16.03
C TRP A 103 7.10 -0.77 15.60
N ARG A 104 6.82 0.34 16.35
CA ARG A 104 5.73 1.29 16.08
C ARG A 104 6.30 2.70 16.09
N TRP A 105 6.12 3.46 15.01
CA TRP A 105 6.64 4.82 14.89
C TRP A 105 6.04 5.73 15.97
N ARG A 106 4.71 5.78 16.04
CA ARG A 106 3.96 6.51 17.05
C ARG A 106 2.70 5.73 17.42
N ARG A 107 2.26 5.82 18.65
CA ARG A 107 1.07 5.17 19.15
C ARG A 107 0.21 6.15 19.95
N ASN A 108 -1.09 6.11 19.78
CA ASN A 108 -2.04 6.71 20.70
C ASN A 108 -2.38 5.71 21.82
N ASN A 109 -2.85 6.22 22.98
CA ASN A 109 -3.07 5.39 24.17
C ASN A 109 -4.04 4.23 23.95
N ASP A 110 -5.05 4.41 23.09
CA ASP A 110 -6.12 3.41 22.87
C ASP A 110 -5.89 2.57 21.60
N GLU A 111 -4.74 2.70 20.93
CA GLU A 111 -4.46 2.00 19.68
C GLU A 111 -3.36 0.95 19.86
N ILE A 112 -3.66 -0.29 19.44
CA ILE A 112 -2.71 -1.40 19.43
C ILE A 112 -1.70 -1.22 18.27
N TYR A 113 -2.18 -0.77 17.09
CA TYR A 113 -1.35 -0.55 15.92
C TYR A 113 -0.68 0.84 15.95
N GLY A 114 0.55 0.90 15.46
CA GLY A 114 1.28 2.15 15.33
C GLY A 114 0.78 2.99 14.15
N ARG A 115 0.89 4.31 14.27
CA ARG A 115 0.67 5.25 13.18
C ARG A 115 1.98 5.59 12.51
N SER A 116 1.98 5.67 11.18
CA SER A 116 3.11 6.12 10.38
C SER A 116 3.06 7.64 10.14
N PRO A 117 4.17 8.27 9.74
CA PRO A 117 4.16 9.66 9.27
C PRO A 117 3.17 9.90 8.12
N SER A 118 2.95 8.90 7.26
CA SER A 118 1.96 8.98 6.17
C SER A 118 0.53 9.20 6.66
N TRP A 119 0.20 8.74 7.86
CA TRP A 119 -1.12 8.98 8.44
C TRP A 119 -1.34 10.45 8.75
N ASP A 120 -0.33 11.11 9.28
CA ASP A 120 -0.38 12.54 9.61
C ASP A 120 -0.35 13.40 8.34
N ALA A 121 0.42 12.99 7.34
CA ALA A 121 0.55 13.67 6.05
C ALA A 121 -0.60 13.36 5.07
N LEU A 122 -1.54 12.46 5.39
CA LEU A 122 -2.53 11.94 4.43
C LEU A 122 -3.34 13.05 3.75
N VAL A 123 -3.78 14.05 4.51
CA VAL A 123 -4.58 15.17 3.98
C VAL A 123 -3.77 16.00 2.99
N ASP A 124 -2.50 16.28 3.29
CA ASP A 124 -1.63 17.04 2.41
C ASP A 124 -1.22 16.23 1.17
N ILE A 125 -1.08 14.91 1.27
CA ILE A 125 -0.86 14.01 0.14
C ILE A 125 -2.08 14.04 -0.81
N MET A 126 -3.29 13.95 -0.28
CA MET A 126 -4.52 14.04 -1.08
C MET A 126 -4.64 15.40 -1.76
N LYS A 127 -4.30 16.48 -1.04
CA LYS A 127 -4.25 17.84 -1.59
C LYS A 127 -3.21 17.96 -2.70
N ALA A 128 -2.00 17.42 -2.54
CA ALA A 128 -0.96 17.42 -3.56
C ALA A 128 -1.41 16.70 -4.84
N ASN A 129 -2.08 15.56 -4.73
CA ASN A 129 -2.64 14.84 -5.87
C ASN A 129 -3.67 15.68 -6.63
N GLN A 130 -4.58 16.34 -5.92
CA GLN A 130 -5.58 17.21 -6.54
C GLN A 130 -4.94 18.45 -7.19
N GLN A 131 -3.91 19.03 -6.58
CA GLN A 131 -3.17 20.14 -7.17
C GLN A 131 -2.43 19.69 -8.44
N ALA A 132 -1.78 18.52 -8.44
CA ALA A 132 -1.11 17.97 -9.61
C ALA A 132 -2.11 17.74 -10.77
N GLU A 133 -3.27 17.18 -10.52
CA GLU A 133 -4.33 17.00 -11.52
C GLU A 133 -4.80 18.36 -12.07
N THR A 134 -5.05 19.33 -11.20
CA THR A 134 -5.50 20.67 -11.60
C THR A 134 -4.44 21.37 -12.45
N ASN A 135 -3.15 21.29 -12.06
CA ASN A 135 -2.05 21.87 -12.81
C ASN A 135 -1.88 21.22 -14.18
N LEU A 136 -2.04 19.89 -14.27
CA LEU A 136 -1.98 19.16 -15.54
C LEU A 136 -3.11 19.60 -16.48
N VAL A 137 -4.34 19.68 -15.99
CA VAL A 137 -5.49 20.15 -16.78
C VAL A 137 -5.30 21.62 -17.20
N ALA A 138 -4.78 22.47 -16.30
CA ALA A 138 -4.44 23.85 -16.63
C ALA A 138 -3.38 23.94 -17.74
N GLY A 139 -2.33 23.11 -17.64
CA GLY A 139 -1.30 23.01 -18.68
C GLY A 139 -1.86 22.58 -20.04
N HIS A 140 -2.72 21.56 -20.06
CA HIS A 140 -3.39 21.13 -21.30
C HIS A 140 -4.25 22.26 -21.92
N ARG A 141 -4.99 23.01 -21.08
CA ARG A 141 -5.78 24.14 -21.55
C ARG A 141 -4.95 25.33 -22.03
N MET A 142 -3.71 25.47 -21.55
CA MET A 142 -2.78 26.49 -22.09
C MET A 142 -2.22 26.10 -23.44
N VAL A 143 -1.94 24.81 -23.67
CA VAL A 143 -1.40 24.31 -24.94
C VAL A 143 -2.49 24.23 -26.03
N ASP A 144 -3.68 23.74 -25.67
CA ASP A 144 -4.85 23.65 -26.57
C ASP A 144 -6.07 24.34 -25.92
N PRO A 145 -6.11 25.69 -25.96
CA PRO A 145 -7.18 26.44 -25.31
C PRO A 145 -8.50 26.30 -26.08
N ALA A 146 -9.60 26.37 -25.33
CA ALA A 146 -10.91 26.53 -25.95
C ALA A 146 -10.93 27.80 -26.80
N MET A 147 -11.49 27.74 -28.01
CA MET A 147 -11.55 28.86 -28.93
C MET A 147 -12.93 29.48 -28.96
N ILE A 148 -12.98 30.80 -29.02
CA ILE A 148 -14.16 31.55 -29.32
C ILE A 148 -14.08 31.97 -30.79
N ALA A 149 -15.13 31.70 -31.54
CA ALA A 149 -15.25 32.08 -32.93
C ALA A 149 -16.70 32.50 -33.23
N PRO A 150 -16.91 33.42 -34.20
CA PRO A 150 -18.25 33.73 -34.69
C PRO A 150 -18.94 32.48 -35.27
N ASP A 151 -20.29 32.46 -35.18
CA ASP A 151 -21.08 31.30 -35.64
C ASP A 151 -20.93 31.02 -37.15
N ASP A 152 -20.67 32.03 -37.93
CA ASP A 152 -20.40 31.94 -39.38
C ASP A 152 -19.18 31.05 -39.74
N LEU A 153 -18.28 30.85 -38.79
CA LEU A 153 -17.09 30.04 -38.93
C LEU A 153 -17.26 28.59 -38.47
N ARG A 154 -18.45 28.20 -38.07
CA ARG A 154 -18.75 26.86 -37.56
C ARG A 154 -18.42 25.81 -38.62
N GLY A 155 -17.52 24.88 -38.27
CA GLY A 155 -17.06 23.82 -39.18
C GLY A 155 -16.13 24.24 -40.32
N ARG A 156 -15.73 25.52 -40.42
CA ARG A 156 -14.84 26.04 -41.47
C ARG A 156 -13.42 26.28 -40.98
N VAL A 157 -13.18 26.27 -39.67
CA VAL A 157 -11.83 26.48 -39.07
C VAL A 157 -11.04 25.20 -39.06
N GLN A 158 -9.89 25.18 -39.72
CA GLN A 158 -8.94 24.07 -39.67
C GLN A 158 -7.99 24.25 -38.49
N LYS A 159 -8.03 23.27 -37.57
CA LYS A 159 -7.19 23.24 -36.35
C LYS A 159 -5.86 22.49 -36.53
N ALA A 160 -5.66 21.85 -37.69
CA ALA A 160 -4.44 21.09 -37.96
C ALA A 160 -3.24 22.03 -38.14
N PRO A 161 -2.03 21.64 -37.73
CA PRO A 161 -0.81 22.40 -38.00
C PRO A 161 -0.64 22.65 -39.51
N GLY A 162 -0.41 23.91 -39.92
CA GLY A 162 -0.35 24.32 -41.32
C GLY A 162 -1.68 24.41 -42.04
N GLY A 163 -2.80 24.25 -41.38
CA GLY A 163 -4.13 24.38 -41.98
C GLY A 163 -4.46 25.83 -42.34
N TRP A 164 -5.15 26.01 -43.49
CA TRP A 164 -5.58 27.31 -44.01
C TRP A 164 -7.06 27.50 -43.72
N THR A 165 -7.41 28.65 -43.09
CA THR A 165 -8.80 29.08 -42.90
C THR A 165 -9.04 30.34 -43.70
N PHE A 166 -10.03 30.31 -44.62
CA PHE A 166 -10.35 31.43 -45.52
C PHE A 166 -11.55 32.19 -44.99
N TYR A 167 -11.46 33.52 -45.00
CA TYR A 167 -12.50 34.47 -44.58
C TYR A 167 -12.94 35.30 -45.78
N SER A 168 -14.26 35.54 -45.89
CA SER A 168 -14.83 36.45 -46.88
C SER A 168 -14.83 37.90 -46.41
N ASN A 169 -14.97 38.14 -45.08
CA ASN A 169 -14.93 39.46 -44.48
C ASN A 169 -13.98 39.48 -43.30
N TYR A 170 -12.74 39.91 -43.53
CA TYR A 170 -11.71 40.04 -42.50
C TYR A 170 -12.04 41.25 -41.61
N SER A 171 -12.17 40.97 -40.31
CA SER A 171 -12.22 41.96 -39.24
C SER A 171 -11.56 41.37 -38.00
N GLU A 172 -10.75 42.13 -37.28
CA GLU A 172 -10.14 41.68 -36.02
C GLU A 172 -11.18 41.16 -34.99
N LYS A 173 -12.40 41.68 -35.06
CA LYS A 173 -13.50 41.23 -34.18
C LYS A 173 -14.03 39.85 -34.54
N ASN A 174 -13.83 39.41 -35.80
CA ASN A 174 -14.36 38.15 -36.30
C ASN A 174 -13.30 37.03 -36.35
N MET A 175 -12.10 37.28 -35.85
CA MET A 175 -11.06 36.23 -35.74
C MET A 175 -11.36 35.26 -34.58
N PRO A 176 -11.14 33.96 -34.81
CA PRO A 176 -11.07 33.00 -33.71
C PRO A 176 -9.99 33.42 -32.72
N ARG A 177 -10.32 33.46 -31.46
CA ARG A 177 -9.39 33.81 -30.38
C ARG A 177 -9.47 32.80 -29.25
N PRO A 178 -8.39 32.54 -28.55
CA PRO A 178 -8.43 31.67 -27.39
C PRO A 178 -9.31 32.28 -26.28
N LEU A 179 -10.11 31.45 -25.65
CA LEU A 179 -10.82 31.81 -24.43
C LEU A 179 -9.80 31.91 -23.31
N LEU A 180 -9.38 33.14 -23.01
CA LEU A 180 -8.45 33.40 -21.90
C LEU A 180 -9.18 33.18 -20.58
N THR A 181 -8.83 32.12 -19.88
CA THR A 181 -9.44 31.73 -18.58
C THR A 181 -8.68 32.29 -17.38
N GLY A 182 -7.70 33.18 -17.58
CA GLY A 182 -6.90 33.76 -16.48
C GLY A 182 -6.05 32.72 -15.73
N ILE A 183 -5.69 31.61 -16.39
CA ILE A 183 -4.90 30.54 -15.80
C ILE A 183 -3.52 31.09 -15.44
N GLN A 184 -3.15 30.99 -14.16
CA GLN A 184 -1.84 31.35 -13.63
C GLN A 184 -1.09 30.08 -13.22
N LEU A 185 -0.51 29.35 -14.16
CA LEU A 185 0.20 28.11 -13.92
C LEU A 185 1.36 28.26 -12.92
N PRO A 186 2.17 29.36 -12.93
CA PRO A 186 3.21 29.57 -11.93
C PRO A 186 2.72 29.55 -10.50
N TYR A 187 1.53 30.13 -10.24
CA TYR A 187 0.90 30.08 -8.92
C TYR A 187 0.54 28.65 -8.49
N GLY A 188 0.02 27.84 -9.41
CA GLY A 188 -0.31 26.44 -9.15
C GLY A 188 0.94 25.63 -8.79
N ILE A 189 2.07 25.86 -9.48
CA ILE A 189 3.36 25.20 -9.22
C ILE A 189 3.90 25.60 -7.84
N ASP A 190 3.91 26.91 -7.50
CA ASP A 190 4.36 27.40 -6.19
C ASP A 190 3.52 26.81 -5.03
N GLN A 191 2.21 26.68 -5.23
CA GLN A 191 1.33 26.02 -4.24
C GLN A 191 1.66 24.54 -4.07
N GLN A 192 1.98 23.84 -5.16
CA GLN A 192 2.37 22.44 -5.12
C GLN A 192 3.72 22.27 -4.39
N GLU A 193 4.72 23.08 -4.70
CA GLU A 193 6.02 23.04 -4.03
C GLU A 193 5.92 23.27 -2.52
N ARG A 194 5.03 24.19 -2.08
CA ARG A 194 4.75 24.39 -0.66
C ARG A 194 4.13 23.17 0.00
N THR A 195 3.18 22.51 -0.68
CA THR A 195 2.55 21.29 -0.17
C THR A 195 3.57 20.14 -0.10
N ASP A 196 4.42 19.99 -1.12
CA ASP A 196 5.48 18.99 -1.16
C ASP A 196 6.50 19.20 -0.02
N LYS A 197 6.82 20.45 0.30
CA LYS A 197 7.68 20.76 1.45
C LYS A 197 7.05 20.32 2.77
N ILE A 198 5.77 20.59 2.98
CA ILE A 198 5.05 20.16 4.19
C ILE A 198 5.08 18.63 4.29
N ILE A 199 4.85 17.93 3.18
CA ILE A 199 4.90 16.44 3.15
C ILE A 199 6.30 15.95 3.52
N ARG A 200 7.37 16.54 2.96
CA ARG A 200 8.77 16.20 3.31
C ARG A 200 9.06 16.40 4.78
N ASP A 201 8.53 17.47 5.39
CA ASP A 201 8.71 17.76 6.82
C ASP A 201 8.07 16.66 7.69
N TYR A 202 6.89 16.14 7.34
CA TYR A 202 6.28 14.99 8.03
C TYR A 202 7.14 13.72 7.97
N PHE A 203 7.84 13.51 6.87
CA PHE A 203 8.73 12.35 6.69
C PHE A 203 10.15 12.60 7.21
N HIS A 204 10.44 13.76 7.77
CA HIS A 204 11.77 14.15 8.28
C HIS A 204 12.89 13.99 7.24
N VAL A 205 12.61 14.26 5.96
CA VAL A 205 13.54 14.02 4.85
C VAL A 205 14.84 14.77 5.05
N ASP A 206 14.78 16.04 5.44
CA ASP A 206 15.96 16.87 5.63
C ASP A 206 16.85 16.37 6.78
N PHE A 207 16.23 15.80 7.84
CA PHE A 207 16.98 15.18 8.94
C PHE A 207 17.75 13.94 8.46
N PHE A 208 17.13 13.07 7.67
CA PHE A 208 17.80 11.89 7.13
C PHE A 208 18.89 12.24 6.11
N LEU A 209 18.70 13.29 5.32
CA LEU A 209 19.72 13.76 4.39
C LEU A 209 20.95 14.34 5.09
N MET A 210 20.80 14.90 6.31
CA MET A 210 21.94 15.38 7.10
C MET A 210 22.76 14.22 7.72
N LEU A 211 22.21 13.02 7.81
CA LEU A 211 22.86 11.83 8.37
C LEU A 211 23.54 10.97 7.31
N SER A 212 23.31 11.23 6.04
CA SER A 212 23.91 10.50 4.90
C SER A 212 25.17 11.20 4.39
#